data_2a91266581d4fcbdb0f819b42a845bd1
#
_entry.id   2a91266581d4fcbdb0f819b42a845bd1
#
_cell.length_a   1.000
_cell.length_b   1.000
_cell.length_c   1.000
_cell.angle_alpha   90.00
_cell.angle_beta   90.00
_cell.angle_gamma   90.00
#
_symmetry.space_group_name_H-M   'P 1'
#
loop_
_entity.id
_entity.type
_entity.pdbx_description
1 polymer ?
#
loop_
_entity_poly.entity_id
_entity_poly.type
_entity_poly.pdbx_seq_one_letter_code
_entity_poly.pdbx_strand_id
1 'polypeptide(L)'
;EGLKTYEIQPDGSWKCLQCLETEPNPSFQTLDGEGKYLYSVHGDITKVSSYRILKDHTLEHINTIDIGGRNPVDITVDRNNKHVIVATLQGGTIYTIDRKNDGSLGEVIAEFTYEGKEPGKVSTIHQCLWDKKKNFLFACAQSRVNGYGQMRALRYDHETGQFTQTAQFLSRTWDEPRHAAVHPNNLWVYMCEEKGN
;
A
#
# COMPACT_ATOMS: atom_id res chain seq x y z
N GLU A 1 -17.20 11.29 -5.53
CA GLU A 1 -16.14 10.72 -4.69
C GLU A 1 -14.85 11.47 -4.99
N GLY A 2 -13.93 11.53 -4.00
CA GLY A 2 -12.70 12.28 -4.24
C GLY A 2 -11.84 12.47 -3.01
N LEU A 3 -10.75 13.22 -3.21
CA LEU A 3 -9.81 13.62 -2.18
C LEU A 3 -10.16 15.02 -1.67
N LYS A 4 -10.03 15.23 -0.36
CA LYS A 4 -10.19 16.55 0.26
C LYS A 4 -8.92 16.95 0.97
N THR A 5 -8.50 18.19 0.74
CA THR A 5 -7.36 18.80 1.43
C THR A 5 -7.89 19.79 2.48
N TYR A 6 -7.37 19.68 3.69
CA TYR A 6 -7.71 20.58 4.79
C TYR A 6 -6.45 21.21 5.39
N GLU A 7 -6.55 22.48 5.70
CA GLU A 7 -5.58 23.21 6.51
C GLU A 7 -5.96 23.10 8.00
N ILE A 8 -5.02 22.68 8.83
CA ILE A 8 -5.22 22.62 10.28
C ILE A 8 -4.95 24.03 10.85
N GLN A 9 -5.96 24.61 11.50
CA GLN A 9 -5.87 25.94 12.09
C GLN A 9 -5.21 25.87 13.48
N PRO A 10 -4.66 26.98 14.01
CA PRO A 10 -4.06 27.01 15.34
C PRO A 10 -4.97 26.57 16.49
N ASP A 11 -6.27 26.72 16.34
CA ASP A 11 -7.29 26.28 17.31
C ASP A 11 -7.69 24.82 17.16
N GLY A 12 -7.07 24.09 16.19
CA GLY A 12 -7.36 22.70 15.87
C GLY A 12 -8.57 22.51 14.93
N SER A 13 -9.24 23.58 14.50
CA SER A 13 -10.28 23.49 13.48
C SER A 13 -9.69 23.22 12.08
N TRP A 14 -10.54 22.84 11.14
CA TRP A 14 -10.12 22.46 9.79
C TRP A 14 -10.81 23.34 8.75
N LYS A 15 -9.99 23.95 7.89
CA LYS A 15 -10.48 24.72 6.73
C LYS A 15 -10.27 23.90 5.47
N CYS A 16 -11.36 23.61 4.75
CA CYS A 16 -11.27 22.91 3.47
C CYS A 16 -10.61 23.82 2.43
N LEU A 17 -9.52 23.35 1.84
CA LEU A 17 -8.81 24.04 0.76
C LEU A 17 -9.27 23.54 -0.62
N GLN A 18 -9.54 22.23 -0.73
CA GLN A 18 -9.87 21.60 -2.01
C GLN A 18 -10.81 20.41 -1.81
N CYS A 19 -11.71 20.24 -2.77
CA CYS A 19 -12.42 18.99 -3.04
C CYS A 19 -12.10 18.58 -4.47
N LEU A 20 -11.26 17.56 -4.62
CA LEU A 20 -10.79 17.06 -5.92
C LEU A 20 -11.56 15.80 -6.29
N GLU A 21 -12.26 15.81 -7.41
CA GLU A 21 -12.86 14.60 -7.98
C GLU A 21 -11.77 13.64 -8.48
N THR A 22 -11.93 12.35 -8.21
CA THR A 22 -10.98 11.31 -8.57
C THR A 22 -11.68 10.12 -9.22
N GLU A 23 -10.90 9.13 -9.62
CA GLU A 23 -11.44 7.77 -9.85
C GLU A 23 -12.23 7.31 -8.60
N PRO A 24 -13.20 6.40 -8.76
CA PRO A 24 -14.00 5.91 -7.65
C PRO A 24 -13.18 5.34 -6.49
N ASN A 25 -13.71 5.45 -5.28
CA ASN A 25 -13.21 4.81 -4.06
C ASN A 25 -11.71 5.03 -3.79
N PRO A 26 -11.22 6.28 -3.60
CA PRO A 26 -9.84 6.54 -3.15
C PRO A 26 -9.71 6.06 -1.69
N SER A 27 -9.34 4.79 -1.50
CA SER A 27 -9.47 4.09 -0.21
C SER A 27 -8.25 4.21 0.70
N PHE A 28 -7.06 4.46 0.14
CA PHE A 28 -5.84 4.66 0.91
C PHE A 28 -4.83 5.52 0.16
N GLN A 29 -4.00 6.26 0.91
CA GLN A 29 -3.04 7.19 0.33
C GLN A 29 -1.70 7.14 1.06
N THR A 30 -0.64 7.54 0.34
CA THR A 30 0.69 7.76 0.90
C THR A 30 1.35 8.97 0.28
N LEU A 31 2.23 9.62 1.04
CA LEU A 31 3.13 10.64 0.51
C LEU A 31 4.43 10.00 0.05
N ASP A 32 5.09 10.65 -0.90
CA ASP A 32 6.49 10.34 -1.18
C ASP A 32 7.42 10.80 -0.04
N GLY A 33 8.67 10.38 -0.04
CA GLY A 33 9.63 10.69 1.03
C GLY A 33 9.96 12.18 1.19
N GLU A 34 9.65 13.00 0.20
CA GLU A 34 9.89 14.45 0.21
C GLU A 34 8.63 15.29 0.46
N GLY A 35 7.45 14.65 0.52
CA GLY A 35 6.18 15.34 0.68
C GLY A 35 5.77 16.19 -0.54
N LYS A 36 6.28 15.86 -1.72
CA LYS A 36 5.99 16.58 -2.96
C LYS A 36 4.87 15.94 -3.78
N TYR A 37 4.63 14.65 -3.58
CA TYR A 37 3.67 13.86 -4.31
C TYR A 37 2.83 13.00 -3.38
N LEU A 38 1.58 12.81 -3.76
CA LEU A 38 0.64 11.92 -3.10
C LEU A 38 0.21 10.83 -4.08
N TYR A 39 0.14 9.61 -3.59
CA TYR A 39 -0.34 8.44 -4.34
C TYR A 39 -1.57 7.88 -3.67
N SER A 40 -2.57 7.49 -4.47
CA SER A 40 -3.83 6.93 -3.98
C SER A 40 -4.17 5.65 -4.71
N VAL A 41 -4.60 4.64 -3.96
CA VAL A 41 -5.25 3.45 -4.52
C VAL A 41 -6.75 3.65 -4.58
N HIS A 42 -7.39 2.98 -5.55
CA HIS A 42 -8.82 3.01 -5.75
C HIS A 42 -9.41 1.61 -5.52
N GLY A 43 -10.01 1.43 -4.33
CA GLY A 43 -10.60 0.15 -3.91
C GLY A 43 -11.71 -0.31 -4.86
N ASP A 44 -11.95 -1.63 -4.86
CA ASP A 44 -12.93 -2.33 -5.68
C ASP A 44 -12.66 -2.33 -7.20
N ILE A 45 -11.72 -1.52 -7.68
CA ILE A 45 -11.24 -1.49 -9.06
C ILE A 45 -9.76 -1.88 -9.14
N THR A 46 -9.03 -1.47 -10.18
CA THR A 46 -7.64 -1.87 -10.45
C THR A 46 -6.68 -0.70 -10.60
N LYS A 47 -7.10 0.51 -10.19
CA LYS A 47 -6.41 1.74 -10.51
C LYS A 47 -5.60 2.31 -9.35
N VAL A 48 -4.53 3.01 -9.71
CA VAL A 48 -3.66 3.78 -8.82
C VAL A 48 -3.41 5.14 -9.45
N SER A 49 -3.54 6.22 -8.68
CA SER A 49 -3.35 7.59 -9.14
C SER A 49 -2.21 8.30 -8.43
N SER A 50 -1.56 9.21 -9.14
CA SER A 50 -0.54 10.12 -8.62
C SER A 50 -0.99 11.57 -8.71
N TYR A 51 -0.59 12.36 -7.73
CA TYR A 51 -0.91 13.78 -7.60
C TYR A 51 0.33 14.57 -7.19
N ARG A 52 0.49 15.77 -7.76
CA ARG A 52 1.48 16.74 -7.28
C ARG A 52 0.87 17.60 -6.18
N ILE A 53 1.62 17.83 -5.11
CA ILE A 53 1.27 18.78 -4.06
C ILE A 53 1.78 20.15 -4.49
N LEU A 54 0.87 21.10 -4.66
CA LEU A 54 1.18 22.46 -5.08
C LEU A 54 1.64 23.32 -3.88
N LYS A 55 2.13 24.53 -4.15
CA LYS A 55 2.62 25.44 -3.09
C LYS A 55 1.54 25.88 -2.10
N ASP A 56 0.29 25.89 -2.52
CA ASP A 56 -0.87 26.18 -1.71
C ASP A 56 -1.45 24.93 -1.03
N HIS A 57 -0.72 23.80 -1.09
CA HIS A 57 -1.08 22.48 -0.55
C HIS A 57 -2.29 21.82 -1.21
N THR A 58 -2.79 22.36 -2.32
CA THR A 58 -3.78 21.65 -3.15
C THR A 58 -3.13 20.57 -4.01
N LEU A 59 -3.93 19.65 -4.52
CA LEU A 59 -3.48 18.53 -5.34
C LEU A 59 -3.78 18.77 -6.81
N GLU A 60 -2.79 18.50 -7.64
CA GLU A 60 -2.92 18.43 -9.10
C GLU A 60 -2.76 16.98 -9.55
N HIS A 61 -3.74 16.43 -10.26
CA HIS A 61 -3.65 15.08 -10.82
C HIS A 61 -2.56 15.01 -11.88
N ILE A 62 -1.69 13.98 -11.78
CA ILE A 62 -0.61 13.75 -12.77
C ILE A 62 -1.06 12.65 -13.72
N ASN A 63 -1.23 11.43 -13.24
CA ASN A 63 -1.72 10.30 -14.03
C ASN A 63 -2.38 9.23 -13.17
N THR A 64 -3.12 8.36 -13.85
CA THR A 64 -3.71 7.14 -13.29
C THR A 64 -3.31 5.97 -14.17
N ILE A 65 -2.90 4.87 -13.55
CA ILE A 65 -2.58 3.62 -14.24
C ILE A 65 -3.50 2.50 -13.77
N ASP A 66 -3.69 1.52 -14.63
CA ASP A 66 -4.32 0.25 -14.30
C ASP A 66 -3.22 -0.78 -13.99
N ILE A 67 -3.23 -1.36 -12.79
CA ILE A 67 -2.23 -2.35 -12.36
C ILE A 67 -2.68 -3.79 -12.59
N GLY A 68 -3.90 -4.01 -13.11
CA GLY A 68 -4.48 -5.33 -13.29
C GLY A 68 -4.88 -6.06 -11.99
N GLY A 69 -4.35 -5.63 -10.85
CA GLY A 69 -4.62 -6.23 -9.54
C GLY A 69 -5.93 -5.73 -8.92
N ARG A 70 -6.80 -6.65 -8.51
CA ARG A 70 -8.14 -6.31 -8.04
C ARG A 70 -8.14 -5.84 -6.59
N ASN A 71 -8.85 -4.74 -6.34
CA ASN A 71 -9.07 -4.12 -5.05
C ASN A 71 -7.75 -3.74 -4.36
N PRO A 72 -7.01 -2.74 -4.88
CA PRO A 72 -5.85 -2.20 -4.20
C PRO A 72 -6.30 -1.47 -2.92
N VAL A 73 -5.68 -1.83 -1.78
CA VAL A 73 -6.12 -1.41 -0.44
C VAL A 73 -5.03 -0.72 0.37
N ASP A 74 -3.77 -0.86 -0.03
CA ASP A 74 -2.66 -0.23 0.66
C ASP A 74 -1.57 0.17 -0.34
N ILE A 75 -0.89 1.28 -0.08
CA ILE A 75 0.12 1.87 -0.93
C ILE A 75 1.23 2.50 -0.11
N THR A 76 2.45 2.31 -0.53
CA THR A 76 3.62 2.91 0.11
C THR A 76 4.71 3.22 -0.91
N VAL A 77 5.72 4.01 -0.51
CA VAL A 77 6.85 4.38 -1.37
C VAL A 77 8.15 3.84 -0.77
N ASP A 78 9.06 3.37 -1.61
CA ASP A 78 10.36 2.89 -1.18
C ASP A 78 11.24 4.01 -0.61
N ARG A 79 12.39 3.67 0.01
CA ARG A 79 13.26 4.67 0.64
C ARG A 79 13.94 5.62 -0.34
N ASN A 80 14.12 5.18 -1.59
CA ASN A 80 14.83 5.94 -2.62
C ASN A 80 13.89 6.80 -3.47
N ASN A 81 12.58 6.79 -3.17
CA ASN A 81 11.55 7.43 -4.00
C ASN A 81 11.55 6.96 -5.48
N LYS A 82 12.02 5.75 -5.75
CA LYS A 82 12.06 5.16 -7.09
C LYS A 82 10.83 4.34 -7.42
N HIS A 83 10.20 3.75 -6.40
CA HIS A 83 9.13 2.79 -6.60
C HIS A 83 7.94 3.07 -5.69
N VAL A 84 6.76 2.83 -6.24
CA VAL A 84 5.50 2.79 -5.48
C VAL A 84 5.09 1.33 -5.35
N ILE A 85 4.80 0.90 -4.13
CA ILE A 85 4.40 -0.47 -3.80
C ILE A 85 2.92 -0.50 -3.44
N VAL A 86 2.17 -1.39 -4.04
CA VAL A 86 0.71 -1.51 -3.87
C VAL A 86 0.34 -2.92 -3.47
N ALA A 87 -0.46 -3.06 -2.42
CA ALA A 87 -1.06 -4.33 -2.03
C ALA A 87 -2.50 -4.43 -2.52
N THR A 88 -2.87 -5.60 -3.06
CA THR A 88 -4.22 -5.87 -3.54
C THR A 88 -4.89 -6.94 -2.69
N LEU A 89 -6.10 -6.61 -2.18
CA LEU A 89 -6.85 -7.50 -1.31
C LEU A 89 -7.32 -8.75 -2.08
N GLN A 90 -8.12 -8.56 -3.10
CA GLN A 90 -8.70 -9.65 -3.87
C GLN A 90 -7.74 -10.25 -4.89
N GLY A 91 -6.73 -9.48 -5.32
CA GLY A 91 -5.65 -9.97 -6.17
C GLY A 91 -4.61 -10.79 -5.43
N GLY A 92 -4.47 -10.59 -4.11
CA GLY A 92 -3.46 -11.28 -3.29
C GLY A 92 -2.02 -11.04 -3.73
N THR A 93 -1.77 -9.91 -4.38
CA THR A 93 -0.48 -9.58 -5.01
C THR A 93 0.01 -8.23 -4.51
N ILE A 94 1.32 -8.14 -4.30
CA ILE A 94 2.05 -6.89 -4.10
C ILE A 94 2.67 -6.52 -5.43
N TYR A 95 2.39 -5.32 -5.90
CA TYR A 95 2.93 -4.74 -7.14
C TYR A 95 4.01 -3.72 -6.81
N THR A 96 5.09 -3.74 -7.57
CA THR A 96 6.07 -2.65 -7.62
C THR A 96 5.87 -1.87 -8.92
N ILE A 97 5.64 -0.59 -8.79
CA ILE A 97 5.42 0.34 -9.90
C ILE A 97 6.62 1.26 -9.98
N ASP A 98 7.19 1.43 -11.17
CA ASP A 98 8.23 2.42 -11.43
C ASP A 98 7.67 3.84 -11.22
N ARG A 99 8.37 4.66 -10.47
CA ARG A 99 8.03 6.05 -10.21
C ARG A 99 8.97 6.98 -10.96
N LYS A 100 8.43 7.85 -11.80
CA LYS A 100 9.21 8.82 -12.57
C LYS A 100 9.62 10.01 -11.70
N ASN A 101 10.65 10.75 -12.14
CA ASN A 101 11.16 11.92 -11.41
C ASN A 101 10.14 13.05 -11.26
N ASP A 102 9.18 13.16 -12.15
CA ASP A 102 8.09 14.13 -12.08
C ASP A 102 6.92 13.70 -11.18
N GLY A 103 7.06 12.54 -10.52
CA GLY A 103 6.08 11.95 -9.62
C GLY A 103 5.03 11.08 -10.32
N SER A 104 5.05 10.97 -11.63
CA SER A 104 4.11 10.10 -12.35
C SER A 104 4.40 8.62 -12.10
N LEU A 105 3.36 7.81 -12.21
CA LEU A 105 3.44 6.35 -12.16
C LEU A 105 3.80 5.83 -13.55
N GLY A 106 4.81 4.95 -13.59
CA GLY A 106 5.22 4.22 -14.79
C GLY A 106 4.57 2.84 -14.87
N GLU A 107 5.35 1.87 -15.34
CA GLU A 107 4.88 0.50 -15.51
C GLU A 107 4.99 -0.31 -14.21
N VAL A 108 4.22 -1.39 -14.12
CA VAL A 108 4.44 -2.44 -13.12
C VAL A 108 5.72 -3.19 -13.52
N ILE A 109 6.71 -3.19 -12.63
CA ILE A 109 8.05 -3.79 -12.88
C ILE A 109 8.28 -5.08 -12.10
N ALA A 110 7.50 -5.34 -11.07
CA ALA A 110 7.57 -6.57 -10.28
C ALA A 110 6.23 -6.90 -9.61
N GLU A 111 6.02 -8.19 -9.37
CA GLU A 111 4.85 -8.74 -8.70
C GLU A 111 5.26 -9.82 -7.70
N PHE A 112 4.58 -9.88 -6.56
CA PHE A 112 4.74 -10.94 -5.57
C PHE A 112 3.37 -11.41 -5.09
N THR A 113 2.95 -12.59 -5.53
CA THR A 113 1.62 -13.15 -5.21
C THR A 113 1.66 -14.05 -3.99
N TYR A 114 0.67 -13.91 -3.12
CA TYR A 114 0.41 -14.79 -1.99
C TYR A 114 -0.59 -15.87 -2.41
N GLU A 115 -0.07 -17.02 -2.76
CA GLU A 115 -0.88 -18.15 -3.17
C GLU A 115 -1.88 -18.57 -2.08
N GLY A 116 -3.03 -19.06 -2.51
CA GLY A 116 -4.06 -19.62 -1.67
C GLY A 116 -3.92 -21.13 -1.46
N LYS A 117 -4.96 -21.73 -0.88
CA LYS A 117 -5.01 -23.17 -0.57
C LYS A 117 -5.19 -24.08 -1.77
N GLU A 118 -5.70 -23.53 -2.86
CA GLU A 118 -5.98 -24.25 -4.08
C GLU A 118 -5.35 -23.54 -5.28
N PRO A 119 -5.05 -24.24 -6.37
CA PRO A 119 -4.53 -23.61 -7.58
C PRO A 119 -5.42 -22.46 -8.07
N GLY A 120 -4.81 -21.31 -8.37
CA GLY A 120 -5.50 -20.11 -8.83
C GLY A 120 -6.26 -19.33 -7.74
N LYS A 121 -6.15 -19.75 -6.47
CA LYS A 121 -6.63 -18.98 -5.32
C LYS A 121 -5.50 -18.20 -4.67
N VAL A 122 -5.84 -17.13 -3.96
CA VAL A 122 -4.87 -16.23 -3.32
C VAL A 122 -5.21 -16.01 -1.85
N SER A 123 -4.20 -15.64 -1.06
CA SER A 123 -4.37 -15.07 0.27
C SER A 123 -4.51 -13.56 0.12
N THR A 124 -5.52 -12.97 0.76
CA THR A 124 -5.91 -11.58 0.52
C THR A 124 -5.03 -10.62 1.33
N ILE A 125 -4.11 -9.90 0.66
CA ILE A 125 -3.19 -8.98 1.32
C ILE A 125 -3.95 -7.72 1.73
N HIS A 126 -3.81 -7.32 3.01
CA HIS A 126 -4.52 -6.14 3.52
C HIS A 126 -3.60 -4.96 3.80
N GLN A 127 -2.36 -5.19 4.21
CA GLN A 127 -1.41 -4.12 4.48
C GLN A 127 0.01 -4.52 4.10
N CYS A 128 0.77 -3.53 3.61
CA CYS A 128 2.21 -3.57 3.42
C CYS A 128 2.88 -2.51 4.29
N LEU A 129 3.76 -2.92 5.18
CA LEU A 129 4.38 -2.07 6.18
C LEU A 129 5.90 -2.18 6.11
N TRP A 130 6.60 -1.07 5.95
CA TRP A 130 8.07 -1.05 5.99
C TRP A 130 8.62 -1.19 7.41
N ASP A 131 9.74 -1.89 7.52
CA ASP A 131 10.64 -1.68 8.66
C ASP A 131 11.19 -0.24 8.64
N LYS A 132 11.75 0.24 9.76
CA LYS A 132 12.18 1.65 9.88
C LYS A 132 13.29 2.05 8.89
N LYS A 133 14.06 1.08 8.38
CA LYS A 133 15.11 1.31 7.39
C LYS A 133 14.63 1.08 5.95
N LYS A 134 13.39 0.66 5.80
CA LYS A 134 12.80 0.26 4.52
C LYS A 134 13.63 -0.80 3.76
N ASN A 135 14.23 -1.75 4.50
CA ASN A 135 14.90 -2.91 3.92
C ASN A 135 13.98 -4.13 3.79
N PHE A 136 12.97 -4.19 4.68
CA PHE A 136 11.99 -5.26 4.73
C PHE A 136 10.59 -4.69 4.68
N LEU A 137 9.76 -5.32 3.87
CA LEU A 137 8.32 -5.10 3.83
C LEU A 137 7.63 -6.23 4.58
N PHE A 138 6.85 -5.90 5.59
CA PHE A 138 5.95 -6.83 6.25
C PHE A 138 4.59 -6.75 5.60
N ALA A 139 4.05 -7.88 5.16
CA ALA A 139 2.74 -7.91 4.52
C ALA A 139 1.81 -8.87 5.25
N CYS A 140 0.68 -8.31 5.72
CA CYS A 140 -0.39 -9.05 6.38
C CYS A 140 -1.40 -9.52 5.34
N ALA A 141 -1.71 -10.81 5.36
CA ALA A 141 -2.71 -11.41 4.49
C ALA A 141 -3.76 -12.16 5.29
N GLN A 142 -5.00 -11.94 4.94
CA GLN A 142 -6.17 -12.61 5.50
C GLN A 142 -6.42 -13.92 4.76
N SER A 143 -6.90 -14.94 5.49
CA SER A 143 -7.22 -16.23 4.90
C SER A 143 -8.48 -16.15 4.04
N ARG A 144 -9.45 -15.39 4.52
CA ARG A 144 -10.81 -15.44 3.98
C ARG A 144 -11.24 -16.92 3.77
N VAL A 145 -11.85 -17.24 2.64
CA VAL A 145 -12.27 -18.64 2.35
C VAL A 145 -11.13 -19.46 1.73
N ASN A 146 -10.34 -18.84 0.88
CA ASN A 146 -9.43 -19.55 -0.04
C ASN A 146 -7.94 -19.37 0.27
N GLY A 147 -7.59 -18.46 1.18
CA GLY A 147 -6.20 -18.12 1.49
C GLY A 147 -5.71 -18.66 2.82
N TYR A 148 -4.50 -18.25 3.16
CA TYR A 148 -3.87 -18.47 4.46
C TYR A 148 -3.80 -17.14 5.21
N GLY A 149 -4.22 -17.13 6.48
CA GLY A 149 -3.91 -16.03 7.38
C GLY A 149 -2.41 -16.04 7.70
N GLN A 150 -1.71 -14.97 7.36
CA GLN A 150 -0.25 -14.95 7.45
C GLN A 150 0.32 -13.54 7.46
N MET A 151 1.54 -13.45 7.97
CA MET A 151 2.41 -12.30 7.74
C MET A 151 3.73 -12.80 7.16
N ARG A 152 4.21 -12.16 6.10
CA ARG A 152 5.51 -12.44 5.50
C ARG A 152 6.45 -11.26 5.67
N ALA A 153 7.73 -11.54 5.89
CA ALA A 153 8.80 -10.59 5.80
C ALA A 153 9.47 -10.74 4.43
N LEU A 154 9.44 -9.69 3.64
CA LEU A 154 9.98 -9.65 2.29
C LEU A 154 11.17 -8.68 2.27
N ARG A 155 12.35 -9.17 1.94
CA ARG A 155 13.48 -8.30 1.63
C ARG A 155 13.23 -7.62 0.29
N TYR A 156 13.46 -6.33 0.24
CA TYR A 156 13.24 -5.52 -0.95
C TYR A 156 14.55 -5.07 -1.58
N ASP A 157 14.67 -5.25 -2.87
CA ASP A 157 15.77 -4.70 -3.67
C ASP A 157 15.34 -3.36 -4.27
N HIS A 158 15.92 -2.27 -3.78
CA HIS A 158 15.61 -0.90 -4.18
C HIS A 158 16.10 -0.53 -5.59
N GLU A 159 16.94 -1.34 -6.23
CA GLU A 159 17.36 -1.09 -7.60
C GLU A 159 16.46 -1.79 -8.62
N THR A 160 16.05 -3.01 -8.32
CA THR A 160 15.26 -3.85 -9.24
C THR A 160 13.76 -3.85 -8.93
N GLY A 161 13.36 -3.41 -7.73
CA GLY A 161 11.97 -3.47 -7.28
C GLY A 161 11.48 -4.86 -6.89
N GLN A 162 12.38 -5.85 -6.80
CA GLN A 162 12.04 -7.25 -6.54
C GLN A 162 11.94 -7.56 -5.05
N PHE A 163 11.10 -8.54 -4.73
CA PHE A 163 10.94 -9.07 -3.38
C PHE A 163 11.55 -10.47 -3.25
N THR A 164 12.18 -10.71 -2.09
CA THR A 164 12.62 -12.05 -1.68
C THR A 164 12.04 -12.35 -0.31
N GLN A 165 11.26 -13.41 -0.19
CA GLN A 165 10.72 -13.83 1.11
C GLN A 165 11.86 -14.31 2.03
N THR A 166 11.90 -13.78 3.26
CA THR A 166 12.90 -14.13 4.28
C THR A 166 12.30 -14.83 5.48
N ALA A 167 11.04 -14.53 5.81
CA ALA A 167 10.33 -15.18 6.90
C ALA A 167 8.83 -15.20 6.64
N GLN A 168 8.13 -16.10 7.33
CA GLN A 168 6.69 -16.26 7.28
C GLN A 168 6.18 -16.67 8.66
N PHE A 169 5.09 -16.06 9.10
CA PHE A 169 4.25 -16.49 10.18
C PHE A 169 2.90 -16.92 9.61
N LEU A 170 2.44 -18.13 9.96
CA LEU A 170 1.09 -18.59 9.65
C LEU A 170 0.23 -18.46 10.91
N SER A 171 -0.88 -17.75 10.81
CA SER A 171 -1.85 -17.65 11.90
C SER A 171 -2.68 -18.94 12.01
N ARG A 172 -3.41 -19.07 13.11
CA ARG A 172 -4.37 -20.17 13.27
C ARG A 172 -5.48 -20.05 12.21
N THR A 173 -6.14 -21.15 11.94
CA THR A 173 -7.34 -21.15 11.08
C THR A 173 -8.37 -20.16 11.62
N TRP A 174 -8.89 -19.29 10.74
CA TRP A 174 -9.86 -18.21 11.00
C TRP A 174 -9.33 -16.96 11.69
N ASP A 175 -8.08 -16.91 12.12
CA ASP A 175 -7.43 -15.64 12.40
C ASP A 175 -7.27 -14.87 11.06
N GLU A 176 -7.43 -13.60 11.10
CA GLU A 176 -7.41 -12.75 9.88
C GLU A 176 -6.40 -11.62 10.09
N PRO A 177 -5.07 -11.90 9.96
CA PRO A 177 -4.05 -10.86 10.05
C PRO A 177 -4.35 -9.68 9.13
N ARG A 178 -4.48 -8.47 9.71
CA ARG A 178 -4.98 -7.33 8.96
C ARG A 178 -4.00 -6.17 8.90
N HIS A 179 -3.60 -5.67 10.08
CA HIS A 179 -2.67 -4.56 10.19
C HIS A 179 -1.52 -4.91 11.13
N ALA A 180 -0.39 -4.24 10.93
CA ALA A 180 0.76 -4.36 11.79
C ALA A 180 1.38 -2.98 12.08
N ALA A 181 2.23 -2.91 13.10
CA ALA A 181 3.02 -1.74 13.45
C ALA A 181 4.44 -2.17 13.82
N VAL A 182 5.44 -1.47 13.30
CA VAL A 182 6.83 -1.69 13.65
C VAL A 182 7.21 -0.78 14.82
N HIS A 183 7.74 -1.37 15.87
CA HIS A 183 8.24 -0.61 17.02
C HIS A 183 9.34 0.37 16.61
N PRO A 184 9.45 1.56 17.23
CA PRO A 184 10.44 2.57 16.87
C PRO A 184 11.90 2.09 16.90
N ASN A 185 12.25 1.10 17.75
CA ASN A 185 13.60 0.53 17.82
C ASN A 185 13.90 -0.49 16.70
N ASN A 186 12.94 -0.79 15.83
CA ASN A 186 13.06 -1.73 14.70
C ASN A 186 13.36 -3.20 15.09
N LEU A 187 13.07 -3.60 16.33
CA LEU A 187 13.29 -4.96 16.81
C LEU A 187 12.00 -5.78 16.94
N TRP A 188 10.85 -5.11 16.90
CA TRP A 188 9.55 -5.73 17.12
C TRP A 188 8.55 -5.29 16.07
N VAL A 189 7.72 -6.22 15.65
CA VAL A 189 6.51 -5.96 14.86
C VAL A 189 5.31 -6.51 15.64
N TYR A 190 4.26 -5.70 15.72
CA TYR A 190 2.97 -6.06 16.32
C TYR A 190 1.96 -6.23 15.21
N MET A 191 1.18 -7.28 15.27
CA MET A 191 0.16 -7.58 14.28
C MET A 191 -1.18 -7.74 15.00
N CYS A 192 -2.24 -7.16 14.45
CA CYS A 192 -3.60 -7.43 14.89
C CYS A 192 -4.33 -8.34 13.90
N GLU A 193 -5.21 -9.13 14.44
CA GLU A 193 -6.07 -10.04 13.69
C GLU A 193 -7.51 -9.52 13.75
N GLU A 194 -8.21 -9.53 12.61
CA GLU A 194 -9.60 -9.06 12.52
C GLU A 194 -10.54 -10.06 13.19
N LYS A 195 -10.21 -11.33 13.14
CA LYS A 195 -10.91 -12.44 13.80
C LYS A 195 -9.88 -13.29 14.54
N GLY A 196 -10.30 -13.96 15.55
CA GLY A 196 -9.39 -14.73 16.39
C GLY A 196 -9.04 -13.96 17.68
N ASN A 197 -9.41 -14.54 18.81
CA ASN A 197 -9.07 -14.06 20.16
C ASN A 197 -8.20 -15.10 20.86
#